data_edb6710e3df852e507fdc037176e619a
#
_entry.id   edb6710e3df852e507fdc037176e619a
#
_cell.length_a   1.000
_cell.length_b   1.000
_cell.length_c   1.000
_cell.angle_alpha   90.00
_cell.angle_beta   90.00
_cell.angle_gamma   90.00
#
_symmetry.space_group_name_H-M   'P 1'
#
loop_
_entity.id
_entity.type
_entity.pdbx_description
1 polymer ?
#
loop_
_entity_poly.entity_id
_entity_poly.type
_entity_poly.pdbx_seq_one_letter_code
_entity_poly.pdbx_strand_id
1 'polypeptide(L)'
;MALFAIEDDAQNGPDHVDAHRSVLLVASPFARRGVVDSTFYTTSSVLRTIGSLLDLPPLSQYDAGATPLWPAFAARADLTSFAVVPNRWPLDERNPHAFRSRVTDQDLAGPDMADEEELNAEIWASVRPHQRSPAPRTGFLRP
;
A
#
# COMPACT_ATOMS: atom_id res chain seq x y z
N MET A 1 -21.45 -7.63 -2.64
CA MET A 1 -20.08 -8.02 -2.99
C MET A 1 -19.13 -6.93 -2.51
N ALA A 2 -18.00 -7.29 -1.92
CA ALA A 2 -16.88 -6.40 -1.64
C ALA A 2 -15.60 -7.01 -2.25
N LEU A 3 -14.77 -6.17 -2.85
CA LEU A 3 -13.45 -6.52 -3.39
C LEU A 3 -12.41 -5.81 -2.54
N PHE A 4 -11.44 -6.55 -2.08
CA PHE A 4 -10.24 -6.03 -1.40
C PHE A 4 -9.03 -6.37 -2.26
N ALA A 5 -8.25 -5.37 -2.62
CA ALA A 5 -6.97 -5.54 -3.27
C ALA A 5 -5.91 -4.93 -2.36
N ILE A 6 -5.05 -5.77 -1.84
CA ILE A 6 -3.99 -5.39 -0.91
C ILE A 6 -2.64 -5.74 -1.51
N GLU A 7 -1.69 -4.86 -1.36
CA GLU A 7 -0.29 -5.11 -1.61
C GLU A 7 0.26 -6.04 -0.53
N ASP A 8 1.01 -7.06 -0.90
CA ASP A 8 1.51 -8.09 0.01
C ASP A 8 2.57 -7.55 0.96
N ASP A 9 3.63 -6.95 0.43
CA ASP A 9 4.70 -6.35 1.21
C ASP A 9 4.87 -4.88 0.86
N ALA A 10 5.02 -4.04 1.90
CA ALA A 10 5.52 -2.70 1.71
C ALA A 10 6.92 -2.80 1.09
N GLN A 11 7.03 -2.49 -0.19
CA GLN A 11 8.33 -2.36 -0.80
C GLN A 11 9.11 -1.31 -0.03
N ASN A 12 10.26 -1.66 0.40
CA ASN A 12 11.21 -0.75 1.02
C ASN A 12 11.60 0.29 -0.01
N GLY A 13 10.77 1.23 -0.21
CA GLY A 13 10.88 2.05 -1.36
C GLY A 13 10.13 3.36 -1.22
N PRO A 14 9.38 3.77 -2.22
CA PRO A 14 8.94 5.15 -2.36
C PRO A 14 7.91 5.62 -1.34
N ASP A 15 7.51 4.84 -0.34
CA ASP A 15 6.72 5.38 0.74
C ASP A 15 7.60 6.17 1.72
N HIS A 16 7.80 7.43 1.39
CA HIS A 16 8.54 8.39 2.21
C HIS A 16 7.85 8.77 3.52
N VAL A 17 6.68 8.24 3.79
CA VAL A 17 5.94 8.49 5.04
C VAL A 17 6.26 7.40 6.06
N ASP A 18 6.17 6.14 5.64
CA ASP A 18 6.46 4.98 6.46
C ASP A 18 6.68 3.77 5.54
N ALA A 19 7.87 3.19 5.57
CA ALA A 19 8.24 2.02 4.75
C ALA A 19 7.40 0.77 5.07
N HIS A 20 6.69 0.75 6.20
CA HIS A 20 5.82 -0.37 6.58
C HIS A 20 4.39 -0.22 6.04
N ARG A 21 4.07 0.87 5.36
CA ARG A 21 2.74 1.04 4.76
C ARG A 21 2.63 0.28 3.45
N SER A 22 1.49 -0.36 3.25
CA SER A 22 1.11 -0.93 1.97
C SER A 22 -0.23 -0.35 1.48
N VAL A 23 -0.51 -0.54 0.20
CA VAL A 23 -1.73 -0.02 -0.43
C VAL A 23 -2.87 -1.01 -0.24
N LEU A 24 -4.02 -0.50 0.18
CA LEU A 24 -5.28 -1.25 0.22
C LEU A 24 -6.33 -0.52 -0.63
N LEU A 25 -6.91 -1.22 -1.59
CA LEU A 25 -8.05 -0.75 -2.36
C LEU A 25 -9.29 -1.56 -1.98
N VAL A 26 -10.39 -0.87 -1.72
CA VAL A 26 -11.69 -1.50 -1.41
C VAL A 26 -12.72 -1.02 -2.40
N ALA A 27 -13.38 -1.95 -3.10
CA ALA A 27 -14.49 -1.64 -3.98
C ALA A 27 -15.75 -2.38 -3.53
N SER A 28 -16.80 -1.62 -3.24
CA SER A 28 -18.10 -2.13 -2.80
C SER A 28 -19.16 -1.04 -3.00
N PRO A 29 -20.44 -1.41 -3.25
CA PRO A 29 -21.53 -0.44 -3.15
C PRO A 29 -21.66 0.20 -1.76
N PHE A 30 -21.12 -0.44 -0.73
CA PHE A 30 -21.14 0.08 0.63
C PHE A 30 -19.87 0.87 0.99
N ALA A 31 -18.85 0.89 0.14
CA ALA A 31 -17.64 1.68 0.42
C ALA A 31 -17.97 3.18 0.41
N ARG A 32 -17.55 3.88 1.45
CA ARG A 32 -17.72 5.35 1.55
C ARG A 32 -16.79 6.04 0.57
N ARG A 33 -17.30 7.02 -0.14
CA ARG A 33 -16.57 7.80 -1.15
C ARG A 33 -16.31 9.21 -0.64
N GLY A 34 -15.17 9.80 -1.04
CA GLY A 34 -14.85 11.18 -0.74
C GLY A 34 -14.64 11.48 0.74
N VAL A 35 -14.26 10.47 1.53
CA VAL A 35 -13.93 10.62 2.96
C VAL A 35 -12.47 10.31 3.19
N VAL A 36 -11.91 10.93 4.22
CA VAL A 36 -10.59 10.61 4.76
C VAL A 36 -10.81 9.95 6.11
N ASP A 37 -10.24 8.76 6.28
CA ASP A 37 -10.22 8.03 7.54
C ASP A 37 -8.76 7.88 7.97
N SER A 38 -8.42 8.42 9.13
CA SER A 38 -7.07 8.39 9.69
C SER A 38 -6.90 7.29 10.75
N THR A 39 -7.83 6.34 10.80
CA THR A 39 -7.71 5.19 11.68
C THR A 39 -6.53 4.32 11.26
N PHE A 40 -5.75 3.87 12.22
CA PHE A 40 -4.68 2.93 11.97
C PHE A 40 -5.24 1.54 11.71
N TYR A 41 -4.89 0.99 10.55
CA TYR A 41 -5.24 -0.37 10.15
C TYR A 41 -3.99 -1.18 9.83
N THR A 42 -4.10 -2.48 9.99
CA THR A 42 -3.08 -3.45 9.62
C THR A 42 -3.65 -4.48 8.63
N THR A 43 -2.83 -5.33 8.08
CA THR A 43 -3.27 -6.49 7.28
C THR A 43 -4.26 -7.37 8.06
N SER A 44 -4.04 -7.53 9.37
CA SER A 44 -4.97 -8.24 10.25
C SER A 44 -6.33 -7.55 10.34
N SER A 45 -6.40 -6.22 10.22
CA SER A 45 -7.66 -5.47 10.15
C SER A 45 -8.47 -5.83 8.91
N VAL A 46 -7.80 -6.03 7.79
CA VAL A 46 -8.44 -6.46 6.54
C VAL A 46 -9.00 -7.87 6.70
N LEU A 47 -8.20 -8.81 7.22
CA LEU A 47 -8.64 -10.19 7.49
C LEU A 47 -9.82 -10.23 8.45
N ARG A 48 -9.76 -9.46 9.54
CA ARG A 48 -10.87 -9.34 10.50
C ARG A 48 -12.14 -8.83 9.84
N THR A 49 -12.03 -7.85 8.98
CA THR A 49 -13.18 -7.28 8.25
C THR A 49 -13.79 -8.31 7.31
N ILE A 50 -12.98 -9.00 6.52
CA ILE A 50 -13.43 -10.05 5.60
C ILE A 50 -14.10 -11.19 6.37
N GLY A 51 -13.45 -11.69 7.44
CA GLY A 51 -14.01 -12.72 8.31
C GLY A 51 -15.38 -12.33 8.85
N SER A 52 -15.51 -11.10 9.36
CA SER A 52 -16.77 -10.59 9.90
C SER A 52 -17.87 -10.43 8.82
N LEU A 53 -17.50 -10.06 7.59
CA LEU A 53 -18.45 -9.99 6.47
C LEU A 53 -18.96 -11.36 6.03
N LEU A 54 -18.19 -12.41 6.29
CA LEU A 54 -18.49 -13.80 5.95
C LEU A 54 -19.03 -14.62 7.14
N ASP A 55 -19.23 -13.95 8.28
CA ASP A 55 -19.62 -14.61 9.54
C ASP A 55 -18.66 -15.73 9.97
N LEU A 56 -17.36 -15.51 9.75
CA LEU A 56 -16.30 -16.42 10.14
C LEU A 56 -15.67 -16.01 11.48
N PRO A 57 -15.30 -16.97 12.32
CA PRO A 57 -14.53 -16.69 13.52
C PRO A 57 -13.12 -16.16 13.14
N PRO A 58 -12.45 -15.44 14.06
CA PRO A 58 -11.06 -15.07 13.88
C PRO A 58 -10.18 -16.30 13.65
N LEU A 59 -9.17 -16.13 12.79
CA LEU A 59 -8.18 -17.16 12.47
C LEU A 59 -7.08 -17.23 13.53
N SER A 60 -6.84 -16.12 14.21
CA SER A 60 -5.77 -15.97 15.20
C SER A 60 -6.11 -14.87 16.20
N GLN A 61 -5.30 -14.77 17.26
CA GLN A 61 -5.37 -13.66 18.21
C GLN A 61 -5.07 -12.28 17.57
N TYR A 62 -4.30 -12.26 16.49
CA TYR A 62 -3.92 -11.02 15.82
C TYR A 62 -5.11 -10.39 15.09
N ASP A 63 -5.85 -11.17 14.32
CA ASP A 63 -7.04 -10.67 13.64
C ASP A 63 -8.23 -10.54 14.61
N ALA A 64 -8.29 -11.36 15.67
CA ALA A 64 -9.29 -11.19 16.73
C ALA A 64 -9.18 -9.82 17.43
N GLY A 65 -7.95 -9.36 17.68
CA GLY A 65 -7.68 -8.08 18.33
C GLY A 65 -7.61 -6.89 17.37
N ALA A 66 -7.65 -7.11 16.07
CA ALA A 66 -7.48 -6.05 15.08
C ALA A 66 -8.73 -5.17 14.96
N THR A 67 -8.54 -3.88 14.69
CA THR A 67 -9.62 -2.92 14.43
C THR A 67 -10.20 -3.17 13.04
N PRO A 68 -11.49 -3.53 12.89
CA PRO A 68 -12.09 -3.70 11.57
C PRO A 68 -12.25 -2.39 10.81
N LEU A 69 -12.34 -2.45 9.47
CA LEU A 69 -12.49 -1.29 8.57
C LEU A 69 -13.94 -0.75 8.52
N TRP A 70 -14.73 -0.86 9.58
CA TRP A 70 -16.14 -0.40 9.56
C TRP A 70 -16.29 1.07 9.18
N PRO A 71 -15.43 1.99 9.60
CA PRO A 71 -15.50 3.39 9.18
C PRO A 71 -15.40 3.60 7.66
N ALA A 72 -14.81 2.67 6.93
CA ALA A 72 -14.73 2.72 5.46
C ALA A 72 -16.06 2.34 4.77
N PHE A 73 -17.05 1.85 5.52
CA PHE A 73 -18.33 1.40 4.96
C PHE A 73 -19.50 2.27 5.41
N ALA A 74 -20.52 2.37 4.55
CA ALA A 74 -21.79 3.02 4.82
C ALA A 74 -22.90 1.98 5.06
N ALA A 75 -23.90 2.37 5.83
CA ALA A 75 -25.08 1.51 6.08
C ALA A 75 -25.98 1.34 4.84
N ARG A 76 -25.88 2.26 3.87
CA ARG A 76 -26.66 2.23 2.63
C ARG A 76 -25.76 2.05 1.44
N ALA A 77 -26.19 1.18 0.51
CA ALA A 77 -25.47 0.97 -0.74
C ALA A 77 -25.61 2.21 -1.66
N ASP A 78 -24.48 2.62 -2.23
CA ASP A 78 -24.45 3.54 -3.37
C ASP A 78 -24.18 2.71 -4.63
N LEU A 79 -25.20 2.58 -5.46
CA LEU A 79 -25.15 1.82 -6.71
C LEU A 79 -24.76 2.69 -7.92
N THR A 80 -24.40 3.95 -7.70
CA THR A 80 -23.92 4.82 -8.76
C THR A 80 -22.67 4.21 -9.41
N SER A 81 -22.74 4.01 -10.70
CA SER A 81 -21.59 3.54 -11.48
C SER A 81 -20.47 4.57 -11.49
N PHE A 82 -19.24 4.11 -11.65
CA PHE A 82 -18.09 4.97 -11.91
C PHE A 82 -17.60 4.75 -13.34
N ALA A 83 -17.06 5.80 -13.93
CA ALA A 83 -16.41 5.71 -15.22
C ALA A 83 -14.96 5.23 -15.03
N VAL A 84 -14.51 4.37 -15.92
CA VAL A 84 -13.11 3.97 -15.96
C VAL A 84 -12.26 5.19 -16.34
N VAL A 85 -11.28 5.49 -15.51
CA VAL A 85 -10.27 6.50 -15.84
C VAL A 85 -9.20 5.82 -16.69
N PRO A 86 -8.89 6.34 -17.89
CA PRO A 86 -7.83 5.79 -18.71
C PRO A 86 -6.50 5.77 -17.93
N ASN A 87 -5.72 4.72 -18.12
CA ASN A 87 -4.38 4.64 -17.58
C ASN A 87 -3.53 5.81 -18.14
N ARG A 88 -2.86 6.52 -17.26
CA ARG A 88 -1.99 7.65 -17.63
C ARG A 88 -0.54 7.24 -17.88
N TRP A 89 -0.18 6.05 -17.44
CA TRP A 89 1.15 5.51 -17.55
C TRP A 89 1.13 4.27 -18.42
N PRO A 90 2.01 4.13 -19.39
CA PRO A 90 2.14 2.89 -20.16
C PRO A 90 2.43 1.71 -19.23
N LEU A 91 1.74 0.58 -19.41
CA LEU A 91 1.99 -0.62 -18.60
C LEU A 91 3.32 -1.29 -18.93
N ASP A 92 3.91 -0.93 -20.06
CA ASP A 92 5.19 -1.40 -20.57
C ASP A 92 6.31 -0.35 -20.44
N GLU A 93 6.07 0.71 -19.65
CA GLU A 93 7.08 1.72 -19.36
C GLU A 93 8.30 1.07 -18.72
N ARG A 94 9.46 1.43 -19.25
CA ARG A 94 10.74 0.91 -18.77
C ARG A 94 11.61 2.05 -18.29
N ASN A 95 12.53 1.74 -17.41
CA ASN A 95 13.55 2.69 -16.98
C ASN A 95 14.33 3.23 -18.18
N PRO A 96 14.64 4.52 -18.22
CA PRO A 96 15.49 5.08 -19.27
C PRO A 96 16.82 4.34 -19.34
N HIS A 97 17.30 4.07 -20.56
CA HIS A 97 18.58 3.39 -20.76
C HIS A 97 19.78 4.10 -20.14
N ALA A 98 19.64 5.39 -19.85
CA ALA A 98 20.68 6.21 -19.21
C ALA A 98 20.69 6.10 -17.69
N PHE A 99 19.70 5.43 -17.09
CA PHE A 99 19.66 5.25 -15.63
C PHE A 99 20.69 4.18 -15.25
N ARG A 100 21.75 4.59 -14.59
CA ARG A 100 22.75 3.67 -14.02
C ARG A 100 22.40 3.45 -12.56
N SER A 101 21.87 2.28 -12.27
CA SER A 101 21.65 1.84 -10.89
C SER A 101 23.01 1.65 -10.20
N ARG A 102 23.07 1.99 -8.92
CA ARG A 102 24.17 1.62 -8.03
C ARG A 102 23.89 0.26 -7.38
N VAL A 103 22.60 -0.09 -7.28
CA VAL A 103 22.16 -1.42 -6.82
C VAL A 103 22.55 -2.43 -7.90
N THR A 104 23.31 -3.43 -7.53
CA THR A 104 23.84 -4.44 -8.43
C THR A 104 23.02 -5.71 -8.37
N ASP A 105 23.20 -6.61 -9.35
CA ASP A 105 22.58 -7.96 -9.30
C ASP A 105 22.99 -8.75 -8.04
N GLN A 106 24.12 -8.42 -7.45
CA GLN A 106 24.63 -9.05 -6.23
C GLN A 106 23.84 -8.57 -5.00
N ASP A 107 23.43 -7.31 -4.98
CA ASP A 107 22.61 -6.73 -3.91
C ASP A 107 21.16 -7.26 -3.97
N LEU A 108 20.73 -7.75 -5.14
CA LEU A 108 19.40 -8.34 -5.37
C LEU A 108 19.45 -9.87 -5.42
N ALA A 109 20.58 -10.50 -5.10
CA ALA A 109 20.73 -11.95 -5.16
C ALA A 109 20.00 -12.72 -4.06
N GLY A 110 19.57 -12.03 -3.01
CA GLY A 110 18.80 -12.61 -1.90
C GLY A 110 17.85 -11.58 -1.28
N PRO A 111 16.90 -12.02 -0.45
CA PRO A 111 16.02 -11.13 0.29
C PRO A 111 16.80 -10.16 1.17
N ASP A 112 16.39 -8.90 1.23
CA ASP A 112 16.89 -7.86 2.12
C ASP A 112 18.42 -7.61 2.07
N MET A 113 19.07 -7.91 0.94
CA MET A 113 20.49 -7.70 0.77
C MET A 113 20.86 -6.32 0.25
N ALA A 114 19.93 -5.63 -0.40
CA ALA A 114 20.14 -4.28 -0.91
C ALA A 114 20.16 -3.26 0.24
N ASP A 115 21.02 -2.24 0.13
CA ASP A 115 20.96 -1.09 1.03
C ASP A 115 19.67 -0.30 0.78
N GLU A 116 18.85 -0.19 1.80
CA GLU A 116 17.51 0.42 1.71
C GLU A 116 17.55 1.89 1.34
N GLU A 117 18.51 2.65 1.86
CA GLU A 117 18.62 4.09 1.58
C GLU A 117 19.04 4.29 0.12
N GLU A 118 19.95 3.46 -0.38
CA GLU A 118 20.40 3.51 -1.76
C GLU A 118 19.30 3.10 -2.73
N LEU A 119 18.60 2.01 -2.46
CA LEU A 119 17.46 1.54 -3.24
C LEU A 119 16.35 2.60 -3.29
N ASN A 120 16.00 3.18 -2.15
CA ASN A 120 15.00 4.24 -2.04
C ASN A 120 15.41 5.49 -2.82
N ALA A 121 16.68 5.89 -2.74
CA ALA A 121 17.18 7.03 -3.48
C ALA A 121 17.10 6.81 -5.00
N GLU A 122 17.39 5.60 -5.46
CA GLU A 122 17.29 5.24 -6.87
C GLU A 122 15.86 5.20 -7.39
N ILE A 123 14.95 4.57 -6.64
CA ILE A 123 13.53 4.53 -6.99
C ILE A 123 12.98 5.97 -7.06
N TRP A 124 13.31 6.81 -6.08
CA TRP A 124 12.91 8.21 -6.10
C TRP A 124 13.46 8.93 -7.33
N ALA A 125 14.73 8.76 -7.63
CA ALA A 125 15.38 9.40 -8.80
C ALA A 125 14.76 8.94 -10.11
N SER A 126 14.27 7.70 -10.21
CA SER A 126 13.62 7.19 -11.42
C SER A 126 12.25 7.85 -11.65
N VAL A 127 11.47 8.09 -10.62
CA VAL A 127 10.11 8.67 -10.72
C VAL A 127 10.08 10.20 -10.54
N ARG A 128 11.13 10.78 -9.93
CA ARG A 128 11.27 12.22 -9.65
C ARG A 128 12.69 12.74 -9.88
N PRO A 129 13.23 12.64 -11.10
CA PRO A 129 14.66 12.87 -11.39
C PRO A 129 15.17 14.27 -11.02
N HIS A 130 14.26 15.24 -10.86
CA HIS A 130 14.61 16.64 -10.56
C HIS A 130 14.25 17.07 -9.14
N GLN A 131 13.85 16.13 -8.28
CA GLN A 131 13.47 16.42 -6.91
C GLN A 131 14.33 15.62 -5.94
N ARG A 132 14.77 16.27 -4.87
CA ARG A 132 15.47 15.58 -3.79
C ARG A 132 14.49 14.66 -3.07
N SER A 133 14.91 13.44 -2.76
CA SER A 133 14.15 12.52 -1.91
C SER A 133 13.89 13.18 -0.54
N PRO A 134 12.64 13.22 -0.07
CA PRO A 134 12.35 13.68 1.27
C PRO A 134 12.96 12.71 2.29
N ALA A 135 13.25 13.21 3.48
CA ALA A 135 13.70 12.35 4.57
C ALA A 135 12.58 11.36 4.95
N PRO A 136 12.92 10.08 5.21
CA PRO A 136 11.94 9.09 5.67
C PRO A 136 11.26 9.58 6.96
N ARG A 137 9.94 9.39 7.03
CA ARG A 137 9.17 9.67 8.24
C ARG A 137 8.81 8.33 8.87
N THR A 138 9.47 7.98 9.94
CA THR A 138 9.11 6.84 10.77
C THR A 138 7.95 7.22 11.68
N GLY A 139 6.75 6.73 11.40
CA GLY A 139 5.55 7.14 12.13
C GLY A 139 5.43 6.57 13.54
N PHE A 140 5.77 5.32 13.74
CA PHE A 140 5.47 4.60 14.99
C PHE A 140 6.68 4.19 15.83
N LEU A 141 7.87 4.23 15.28
CA LEU A 141 9.07 3.71 15.93
C LEU A 141 10.11 4.79 16.22
N ARG A 142 9.68 5.96 16.67
CA ARG A 142 10.62 6.82 17.36
C ARG A 142 10.81 6.29 18.78
N PRO A 143 12.04 5.95 19.16
CA PRO A 143 12.35 5.62 20.56
C PRO A 143 12.06 6.80 21.48
#